data_b0a2581257d4a2b4432c386824038c15
#
_entry.id   b0a2581257d4a2b4432c386824038c15
#
_cell.length_a   1.000
_cell.length_b   1.000
_cell.length_c   1.000
_cell.angle_alpha   90.00
_cell.angle_beta   90.00
_cell.angle_gamma   90.00
#
_symmetry.space_group_name_H-M   'P 1'
#
loop_
_entity.id
_entity.type
_entity.pdbx_description
1 polymer ?
#
loop_
_entity_poly.entity_id
_entity_poly.type
_entity_poly.pdbx_seq_one_letter_code
_entity_poly.pdbx_strand_id
1 'polypeptide(L)'
;MINHMVNDIALTMKKGDEQVYGDNIIDIYLYGSYARGDYRENSDIDIMVLTTLTDEEIRQIKTTIYDVAFDFQMEYGVDISVVIKNEAHFNYWLGALPFYDNVQKEGVVLSA
;
A
#
# COMPACT_ATOMS: atom_id res chain seq x y z
N MET A 1 6.68 -11.01 13.53
CA MET A 1 6.75 -11.79 12.30
C MET A 1 5.96 -11.13 11.18
N ILE A 2 4.67 -10.89 11.37
CA ILE A 2 3.86 -10.20 10.34
C ILE A 2 4.36 -8.79 10.04
N ASN A 3 4.77 -8.05 11.08
CA ASN A 3 5.27 -6.69 10.92
C ASN A 3 6.55 -6.63 10.08
N HIS A 4 7.42 -7.61 10.25
CA HIS A 4 8.65 -7.70 9.48
C HIS A 4 8.34 -7.94 7.99
N MET A 5 7.44 -8.86 7.70
CA MET A 5 7.00 -9.16 6.34
C MET A 5 6.40 -7.93 5.68
N VAL A 6 5.51 -7.22 6.38
CA VAL A 6 4.83 -6.05 5.83
C VAL A 6 5.82 -4.92 5.56
N ASN A 7 6.79 -4.73 6.46
CA ASN A 7 7.84 -3.72 6.26
C ASN A 7 8.72 -4.07 5.07
N ASP A 8 9.04 -5.35 4.86
CA ASP A 8 9.80 -5.79 3.70
C ASP A 8 9.05 -5.51 2.40
N ILE A 9 7.74 -5.74 2.38
CA ILE A 9 6.91 -5.44 1.23
C ILE A 9 6.98 -3.95 0.91
N ALA A 10 6.81 -3.08 1.92
CA ALA A 10 6.85 -1.65 1.72
C ALA A 10 8.22 -1.19 1.21
N LEU A 11 9.29 -1.70 1.80
CA LEU A 11 10.65 -1.37 1.39
C LEU A 11 10.92 -1.79 -0.05
N THR A 12 10.47 -2.99 -0.42
CA THR A 12 10.66 -3.50 -1.78
C THR A 12 9.86 -2.69 -2.79
N MET A 13 8.63 -2.29 -2.44
CA MET A 13 7.82 -1.43 -3.30
C MET A 13 8.51 -0.09 -3.55
N LYS A 14 9.03 0.53 -2.50
CA LYS A 14 9.76 1.80 -2.65
C LYS A 14 11.00 1.64 -3.50
N LYS A 15 11.78 0.59 -3.29
CA LYS A 15 12.99 0.35 -4.06
C LYS A 15 12.71 0.00 -5.51
N GLY A 16 11.66 -0.77 -5.76
CA GLY A 16 11.25 -1.13 -7.11
C GLY A 16 10.97 0.10 -7.96
N ASP A 17 10.38 1.12 -7.34
CA ASP A 17 10.04 2.37 -8.01
C ASP A 17 11.15 3.41 -7.92
N GLU A 18 12.11 3.24 -7.03
CA GLU A 18 13.14 4.23 -6.74
C GLU A 18 13.97 4.62 -7.95
N GLN A 19 14.15 3.71 -8.89
CA GLN A 19 14.89 3.99 -10.11
C GLN A 19 14.18 4.99 -11.00
N VAL A 20 12.85 5.11 -10.87
CA VAL A 20 12.04 5.94 -11.75
C VAL A 20 11.13 6.88 -10.95
N TYR A 21 10.46 6.40 -9.91
CA TYR A 21 9.41 7.15 -9.22
C TYR A 21 9.50 7.12 -7.70
N GLY A 22 10.59 6.61 -7.12
CA GLY A 22 10.70 6.40 -5.68
C GLY A 22 10.43 7.63 -4.84
N ASP A 23 10.91 8.79 -5.27
CA ASP A 23 10.71 10.05 -4.55
C ASP A 23 9.27 10.53 -4.58
N ASN A 24 8.43 9.96 -5.44
CA ASN A 24 7.03 10.32 -5.56
C ASN A 24 6.12 9.47 -4.69
N ILE A 25 6.65 8.44 -4.02
CA ILE A 25 5.88 7.69 -3.05
C ILE A 25 5.99 8.42 -1.71
N ILE A 26 4.85 8.91 -1.24
CA ILE A 26 4.79 9.69 0.00
C ILE A 26 4.70 8.78 1.20
N ASP A 27 3.72 7.88 1.20
CA ASP A 27 3.48 6.96 2.30
C ASP A 27 2.95 5.64 1.76
N ILE A 28 3.20 4.59 2.52
CA ILE A 28 2.60 3.28 2.30
C ILE A 28 1.88 2.91 3.59
N TYR A 29 0.57 2.68 3.49
CA TYR A 29 -0.28 2.37 4.64
C TYR A 29 -0.66 0.90 4.65
N LEU A 30 -0.55 0.29 5.83
CA LEU A 30 -1.24 -0.96 6.12
C LEU A 30 -2.60 -0.58 6.72
N TYR A 31 -3.68 -1.12 6.17
CA TYR A 31 -5.03 -0.85 6.71
C TYR A 31 -5.82 -2.15 6.75
N GLY A 32 -7.08 -2.07 7.13
CA GLY A 32 -7.94 -3.25 7.22
C GLY A 32 -7.63 -4.12 8.43
N SER A 33 -7.95 -5.41 8.34
CA SER A 33 -7.89 -6.32 9.49
C SER A 33 -6.50 -6.48 10.07
N TYR A 34 -5.45 -6.46 9.26
CA TYR A 34 -4.09 -6.56 9.77
C TYR A 34 -3.68 -5.33 10.58
N ALA A 35 -4.12 -4.15 10.16
CA ALA A 35 -3.84 -2.91 10.91
C ALA A 35 -4.61 -2.88 12.22
N ARG A 36 -5.85 -3.35 12.23
CA ARG A 36 -6.68 -3.39 13.43
C ARG A 36 -6.30 -4.52 14.40
N GLY A 37 -5.60 -5.53 13.91
CA GLY A 37 -5.23 -6.69 14.73
C GLY A 37 -6.31 -7.77 14.80
N ASP A 38 -7.41 -7.63 14.05
CA ASP A 38 -8.50 -8.62 14.04
C ASP A 38 -8.45 -9.55 12.81
N TYR A 39 -7.28 -9.65 12.20
CA TYR A 39 -7.11 -10.51 11.03
C TYR A 39 -7.29 -11.99 11.36
N ARG A 40 -7.70 -12.73 10.33
CA ARG A 40 -7.87 -14.17 10.40
C ARG A 40 -6.91 -14.85 9.41
N GLU A 41 -6.88 -16.18 9.46
CA GLU A 41 -5.99 -16.97 8.62
C GLU A 41 -6.13 -16.67 7.13
N ASN A 42 -7.35 -16.36 6.68
CA ASN A 42 -7.62 -16.07 5.27
C ASN A 42 -7.82 -14.58 4.96
N SER A 43 -7.40 -13.71 5.88
CA SER A 43 -7.50 -12.27 5.64
C SER A 43 -6.45 -11.81 4.66
N ASP A 44 -6.83 -10.85 3.80
CA ASP A 44 -5.88 -10.18 2.91
C ASP A 44 -5.06 -9.14 3.67
N ILE A 45 -3.84 -8.94 3.22
CA ILE A 45 -3.04 -7.81 3.67
C ILE A 45 -3.40 -6.62 2.78
N ASP A 46 -4.01 -5.59 3.37
CA ASP A 46 -4.47 -4.42 2.63
C ASP A 46 -3.44 -3.30 2.72
N ILE A 47 -2.93 -2.90 1.56
CA ILE A 47 -1.88 -1.88 1.46
C ILE A 47 -2.34 -0.77 0.53
N MET A 48 -2.18 0.48 0.97
CA MET A 48 -2.37 1.65 0.12
C MET A 48 -1.05 2.36 -0.09
N VAL A 49 -0.70 2.59 -1.35
CA VAL A 49 0.46 3.40 -1.75
C VAL A 49 -0.04 4.79 -2.10
N LEU A 50 0.44 5.80 -1.38
CA LEU A 50 0.07 7.19 -1.60
C LEU A 50 1.20 7.90 -2.34
N THR A 51 0.88 8.54 -3.47
CA THR A 51 1.88 9.12 -4.36
C THR A 51 1.53 10.55 -4.76
N THR A 52 2.55 11.26 -5.29
CA THR A 52 2.33 12.55 -5.97
C THR A 52 2.11 12.37 -7.47
N LEU A 53 2.14 11.14 -7.96
CA LEU A 53 1.99 10.84 -9.39
C LEU A 53 0.57 11.11 -9.88
N THR A 54 0.46 11.49 -11.15
CA THR A 54 -0.84 11.62 -11.81
C THR A 54 -1.44 10.23 -12.03
N ASP A 55 -2.74 10.18 -12.33
CA ASP A 55 -3.41 8.92 -12.62
C ASP A 55 -2.76 8.18 -13.79
N GLU A 56 -2.31 8.90 -14.80
CA GLU A 56 -1.62 8.31 -15.93
C GLU A 56 -0.29 7.69 -15.53
N GLU A 57 0.49 8.41 -14.72
CA GLU A 57 1.75 7.90 -14.21
C GLU A 57 1.54 6.68 -13.31
N ILE A 58 0.49 6.71 -12.49
CA ILE A 58 0.13 5.56 -11.66
C ILE A 58 -0.15 4.33 -12.53
N ARG A 59 -0.85 4.52 -13.65
CA ARG A 59 -1.10 3.40 -14.58
C ARG A 59 0.18 2.79 -15.13
N GLN A 60 1.22 3.60 -15.29
CA GLN A 60 2.51 3.11 -15.76
C GLN A 60 3.26 2.28 -14.74
N ILE A 61 3.17 2.64 -13.45
CA ILE A 61 3.92 1.96 -12.40
C ILE A 61 3.16 0.82 -11.73
N LYS A 62 1.83 0.78 -11.87
CA LYS A 62 1.03 -0.18 -11.10
C LYS A 62 1.39 -1.63 -11.38
N THR A 63 1.81 -1.96 -12.60
CA THR A 63 2.21 -3.31 -12.94
C THR A 63 3.45 -3.71 -12.12
N THR A 64 4.41 -2.81 -12.00
CA THR A 64 5.61 -3.05 -11.19
C THR A 64 5.25 -3.30 -9.73
N ILE A 65 4.36 -2.48 -9.17
CA ILE A 65 3.94 -2.62 -7.78
C ILE A 65 3.15 -3.91 -7.58
N TYR A 66 2.26 -4.24 -8.51
CA TYR A 66 1.49 -5.48 -8.42
C TYR A 66 2.39 -6.71 -8.57
N ASP A 67 3.43 -6.65 -9.38
CA ASP A 67 4.40 -7.74 -9.51
C ASP A 67 5.14 -7.97 -8.19
N VAL A 68 5.53 -6.91 -7.50
CA VAL A 68 6.16 -7.01 -6.18
C VAL A 68 5.20 -7.69 -5.20
N ALA A 69 3.94 -7.26 -5.17
CA ALA A 69 2.92 -7.85 -4.30
C ALA A 69 2.73 -9.33 -4.62
N PHE A 70 2.67 -9.68 -5.90
CA PHE A 70 2.50 -11.06 -6.34
C PHE A 70 3.66 -11.94 -5.87
N ASP A 71 4.88 -11.45 -6.01
CA ASP A 71 6.06 -12.20 -5.56
C ASP A 71 6.00 -12.50 -4.07
N PHE A 72 5.57 -11.53 -3.26
CA PHE A 72 5.41 -11.74 -1.83
C PHE A 72 4.26 -12.71 -1.52
N GLN A 73 3.16 -12.64 -2.29
CA GLN A 73 2.07 -13.61 -2.13
C GLN A 73 2.55 -15.03 -2.34
N MET A 74 3.37 -15.24 -3.36
CA MET A 74 3.91 -16.55 -3.66
C MET A 74 4.92 -17.02 -2.60
N GLU A 75 5.72 -16.09 -2.09
CA GLU A 75 6.76 -16.41 -1.10
C GLU A 75 6.17 -16.74 0.26
N TYR A 76 5.20 -15.96 0.72
CA TYR A 76 4.66 -16.06 2.08
C TYR A 76 3.31 -16.80 2.16
N GLY A 77 2.70 -17.07 1.02
CA GLY A 77 1.41 -17.77 1.02
C GLY A 77 0.26 -16.93 1.53
N VAL A 78 0.33 -15.62 1.40
CA VAL A 78 -0.72 -14.69 1.84
C VAL A 78 -1.22 -13.89 0.65
N ASP A 79 -2.48 -13.45 0.71
CA ASP A 79 -3.04 -12.56 -0.30
C ASP A 79 -2.74 -11.11 0.07
N ILE A 80 -2.34 -10.34 -0.93
CA ILE A 80 -2.02 -8.93 -0.74
C ILE A 80 -2.87 -8.11 -1.70
N SER A 81 -3.64 -7.18 -1.15
CA SER A 81 -4.45 -6.24 -1.91
C SER A 81 -3.78 -4.87 -1.89
N VAL A 82 -3.44 -4.35 -3.06
CA VAL A 82 -2.72 -3.09 -3.17
C VAL A 82 -3.59 -2.08 -3.91
N VAL A 83 -3.70 -0.89 -3.33
CA VAL A 83 -4.38 0.26 -3.95
C VAL A 83 -3.36 1.38 -4.06
N ILE A 84 -3.29 2.03 -5.22
CA ILE A 84 -2.39 3.15 -5.45
C ILE A 84 -3.24 4.39 -5.65
N LYS A 85 -3.00 5.43 -4.85
CA LYS A 85 -3.79 6.66 -4.89
C LYS A 85 -2.91 7.89 -4.99
N ASN A 86 -3.41 8.89 -5.71
CA ASN A 86 -2.80 10.20 -5.78
C ASN A 86 -3.14 10.97 -4.50
N GLU A 87 -2.16 11.71 -3.95
CA GLU A 87 -2.31 12.47 -2.72
C GLU A 87 -3.43 13.50 -2.80
N ALA A 88 -3.51 14.24 -3.90
CA ALA A 88 -4.55 15.27 -4.06
C ALA A 88 -5.94 14.64 -4.07
N HIS A 89 -6.10 13.49 -4.71
CA HIS A 89 -7.36 12.76 -4.73
C HIS A 89 -7.71 12.26 -3.32
N PHE A 90 -6.73 11.69 -2.62
CA PHE A 90 -6.92 11.21 -1.25
C PHE A 90 -7.40 12.35 -0.34
N ASN A 91 -6.70 13.49 -0.38
CA ASN A 91 -7.03 14.64 0.45
C ASN A 91 -8.39 15.25 0.10
N TYR A 92 -8.73 15.25 -1.18
CA TYR A 92 -10.02 15.77 -1.64
C TYR A 92 -11.19 14.98 -1.05
N TRP A 93 -11.08 13.65 -1.00
CA TRP A 93 -12.16 12.79 -0.53
C TRP A 93 -12.07 12.45 0.96
N LEU A 94 -10.99 12.85 1.61
CA LEU A 94 -10.85 12.64 3.05
C LEU A 94 -11.95 13.42 3.78
N GLY A 95 -12.65 12.73 4.67
CA GLY A 95 -13.80 13.30 5.38
C GLY A 95 -15.13 13.08 4.67
N ALA A 96 -15.12 12.75 3.37
CA ALA A 96 -16.33 12.51 2.58
C ALA A 96 -16.60 11.03 2.31
N LEU A 97 -15.54 10.24 2.09
CA LEU A 97 -15.67 8.81 1.80
C LEU A 97 -15.16 7.98 2.98
N PRO A 98 -15.98 7.07 3.52
CA PRO A 98 -15.59 6.25 4.67
C PRO A 98 -14.29 5.48 4.46
N PHE A 99 -14.02 5.02 3.24
CA PHE A 99 -12.81 4.29 2.95
C PHE A 99 -11.55 5.10 3.30
N TYR A 100 -11.49 6.36 2.84
CA TYR A 100 -10.33 7.21 3.10
C TYR A 100 -10.20 7.58 4.58
N ASP A 101 -11.34 7.85 5.24
CA ASP A 101 -11.34 8.12 6.68
C ASP A 101 -10.82 6.92 7.46
N ASN A 102 -11.23 5.71 7.09
CA ASN A 102 -10.80 4.49 7.76
C ASN A 102 -9.31 4.25 7.58
N VAL A 103 -8.79 4.49 6.38
CA VAL A 103 -7.35 4.36 6.13
C VAL A 103 -6.57 5.35 6.99
N GLN A 104 -7.03 6.60 7.10
CA GLN A 104 -6.34 7.59 7.91
C GLN A 104 -6.38 7.26 9.40
N LYS A 105 -7.54 6.82 9.92
CA LYS A 105 -7.72 6.55 11.35
C LYS A 105 -7.10 5.23 11.78
N GLU A 106 -7.23 4.19 10.97
CA GLU A 106 -6.82 2.84 11.33
C GLU A 106 -5.50 2.45 10.70
N GLY A 107 -5.09 3.13 9.62
CA GLY A 107 -3.91 2.78 8.86
C GLY A 107 -2.63 2.99 9.63
N VAL A 108 -1.69 2.09 9.42
CA VAL A 108 -0.35 2.17 9.98
C VAL A 108 0.60 2.54 8.85
N VAL A 109 1.36 3.62 9.04
CA VAL A 109 2.36 4.02 8.06
C VAL A 109 3.54 3.06 8.13
N LEU A 110 3.88 2.48 7.00
CA LEU A 110 4.99 1.54 6.91
C LEU A 110 6.26 2.32 6.57
N SER A 111 7.22 2.30 7.50
CA SER A 111 8.52 2.92 7.28
C SER A 111 9.37 2.03 6.41
N ALA A 112 10.02 2.64 5.47
CA ALA A 112 10.99 1.95 4.63
C ALA A 112 12.41 2.43 4.95
#